data_468a2c0b34f2115cb11b287ae2fe723b
#
_entry.id   468a2c0b34f2115cb11b287ae2fe723b
#
_cell.length_a   1.000
_cell.length_b   1.000
_cell.length_c   1.000
_cell.angle_alpha   90.00
_cell.angle_beta   90.00
_cell.angle_gamma   90.00
#
_symmetry.space_group_name_H-M   'P 1'
#
loop_
_entity.id
_entity.type
_entity.pdbx_description
1 polymer ?
#
loop_
_entity_poly.entity_id
_entity_poly.type
_entity_poly.pdbx_seq_one_letter_code
_entity_poly.pdbx_strand_id
1 'polypeptide(L)'
;MEIRYAREGDIPRLGELLEQVCRVHNRARPDLFREGGRKYGDGELARLLRDPDRPILVAEDGAGRVQGYAFCVLQRQDGSGAMEAGTTLYLDDLCVDENCRGQGGGKALYEAVLDLARSMGCYNVTLNVWACNPEAMRFYEKQGLKVQKIGMEVIL
;
A
#
# COMPACT_ATOMS: atom_id res chain seq x y z
N MET A 1 14.91 -9.82 -3.84
CA MET A 1 13.56 -9.66 -4.43
C MET A 1 13.64 -8.65 -5.54
N GLU A 2 13.05 -8.96 -6.67
CA GLU A 2 12.91 -8.04 -7.80
C GLU A 2 11.61 -7.26 -7.67
N ILE A 3 11.64 -5.94 -7.92
CA ILE A 3 10.44 -5.10 -7.91
C ILE A 3 10.04 -4.82 -9.35
N ARG A 4 8.78 -5.11 -9.66
CA ARG A 4 8.17 -4.86 -10.97
C ARG A 4 6.72 -4.40 -10.84
N TYR A 5 6.15 -3.92 -11.93
CA TYR A 5 4.71 -3.71 -11.98
C TYR A 5 3.95 -5.04 -11.92
N ALA A 6 2.81 -5.01 -11.24
CA ALA A 6 1.88 -6.13 -11.22
C ALA A 6 1.25 -6.35 -12.60
N ARG A 7 0.85 -7.59 -12.86
CA ARG A 7 0.19 -8.04 -14.09
C ARG A 7 -1.00 -8.94 -13.79
N GLU A 8 -1.84 -9.21 -14.75
CA GLU A 8 -3.08 -9.99 -14.55
C GLU A 8 -2.82 -11.37 -13.91
N GLY A 9 -1.71 -12.02 -14.27
CA GLY A 9 -1.33 -13.31 -13.66
C GLY A 9 -1.03 -13.25 -12.17
N ASP A 10 -0.83 -12.06 -11.59
CA ASP A 10 -0.57 -11.89 -10.16
C ASP A 10 -1.87 -11.80 -9.33
N ILE A 11 -3.03 -11.62 -9.96
CA ILE A 11 -4.32 -11.39 -9.26
C ILE A 11 -4.60 -12.43 -8.18
N PRO A 12 -4.47 -13.75 -8.41
CA PRO A 12 -4.73 -14.74 -7.37
C PRO A 12 -3.83 -14.52 -6.13
N ARG A 13 -2.56 -14.24 -6.36
CA ARG A 13 -1.58 -14.04 -5.28
C ARG A 13 -1.79 -12.72 -4.55
N LEU A 14 -2.13 -11.66 -5.27
CA LEU A 14 -2.53 -10.37 -4.66
C LEU A 14 -3.74 -10.55 -3.74
N GLY A 15 -4.73 -11.34 -4.16
CA GLY A 15 -5.89 -11.68 -3.33
C GLY A 15 -5.51 -12.34 -2.01
N GLU A 16 -4.63 -13.35 -2.04
CA GLU A 16 -4.13 -14.03 -0.82
C GLU A 16 -3.44 -13.04 0.14
N LEU A 17 -2.60 -12.16 -0.39
CA LEU A 17 -1.89 -11.16 0.41
C LEU A 17 -2.84 -10.11 1.00
N LEU A 18 -3.85 -9.67 0.24
CA LEU A 18 -4.89 -8.76 0.73
C LEU A 18 -5.70 -9.37 1.88
N GLU A 19 -5.97 -10.68 1.84
CA GLU A 19 -6.60 -11.39 2.95
C GLU A 19 -5.71 -11.45 4.20
N GLN A 20 -4.38 -11.61 4.02
CA GLN A 20 -3.45 -11.57 5.16
C GLN A 20 -3.49 -10.23 5.90
N VAL A 21 -3.48 -9.12 5.16
CA VAL A 21 -3.58 -7.77 5.75
C VAL A 21 -4.92 -7.59 6.47
N CYS A 22 -6.01 -8.01 5.84
CA CYS A 22 -7.34 -7.90 6.43
C CYS A 22 -7.42 -8.67 7.76
N ARG A 23 -6.81 -9.85 7.86
CA ARG A 23 -6.74 -10.61 9.11
C ARG A 23 -6.06 -9.85 10.25
N VAL A 24 -4.97 -9.15 9.96
CA VAL A 24 -4.27 -8.32 10.96
C VAL A 24 -5.20 -7.23 11.51
N HIS A 25 -5.89 -6.53 10.63
CA HIS A 25 -6.83 -5.48 11.02
C HIS A 25 -8.09 -6.02 11.70
N ASN A 26 -8.65 -7.14 11.22
CA ASN A 26 -9.82 -7.79 11.84
C ASN A 26 -9.52 -8.22 13.29
N ARG A 27 -8.34 -8.78 13.57
CA ARG A 27 -7.96 -9.17 14.94
C ARG A 27 -7.96 -7.99 15.90
N ALA A 28 -7.56 -6.81 15.45
CA ALA A 28 -7.47 -5.60 16.26
C ALA A 28 -8.80 -4.82 16.31
N ARG A 29 -9.51 -4.76 15.19
CA ARG A 29 -10.76 -4.01 15.03
C ARG A 29 -11.82 -4.84 14.29
N PRO A 30 -12.37 -5.91 14.91
CA PRO A 30 -13.38 -6.75 14.27
C PRO A 30 -14.71 -6.01 14.02
N ASP A 31 -14.92 -4.87 14.68
CA ASP A 31 -16.03 -3.96 14.45
C ASP A 31 -15.93 -3.20 13.11
N LEU A 32 -14.73 -3.02 12.58
CA LEU A 32 -14.48 -2.31 11.33
C LEU A 32 -14.11 -3.23 10.16
N PHE A 33 -13.39 -4.32 10.43
CA PHE A 33 -12.86 -5.21 9.41
C PHE A 33 -13.56 -6.57 9.45
N ARG A 34 -14.07 -7.01 8.31
CA ARG A 34 -14.76 -8.29 8.16
C ARG A 34 -13.75 -9.46 8.22
N GLU A 35 -14.11 -10.53 8.90
CA GLU A 35 -13.37 -11.79 8.84
C GLU A 35 -13.37 -12.36 7.41
N GLY A 36 -12.21 -12.81 6.93
CA GLY A 36 -12.04 -13.35 5.58
C GLY A 36 -12.23 -12.32 4.45
N GLY A 37 -12.30 -11.04 4.80
CA GLY A 37 -12.42 -9.97 3.83
C GLY A 37 -11.08 -9.61 3.15
N ARG A 38 -11.17 -8.85 2.07
CA ARG A 38 -10.02 -8.24 1.40
C ARG A 38 -10.43 -6.91 0.77
N LYS A 39 -9.46 -6.00 0.69
CA LYS A 39 -9.70 -4.62 0.25
C LYS A 39 -10.22 -4.56 -1.20
N TYR A 40 -9.68 -5.39 -2.09
CA TYR A 40 -10.02 -5.44 -3.50
C TYR A 40 -10.37 -6.86 -3.94
N GLY A 41 -11.50 -7.03 -4.63
CA GLY A 41 -11.87 -8.28 -5.30
C GLY A 41 -11.13 -8.46 -6.63
N ASP A 42 -11.24 -9.65 -7.23
CA ASP A 42 -10.53 -9.98 -8.48
C ASP A 42 -10.92 -9.04 -9.64
N GLY A 43 -12.20 -8.73 -9.78
CA GLY A 43 -12.68 -7.80 -10.81
C GLY A 43 -12.19 -6.37 -10.61
N GLU A 44 -12.07 -5.93 -9.36
CA GLU A 44 -11.48 -4.62 -9.04
C GLU A 44 -9.99 -4.61 -9.33
N LEU A 45 -9.25 -5.66 -8.96
CA LEU A 45 -7.83 -5.79 -9.28
C LEU A 45 -7.58 -5.72 -10.79
N ALA A 46 -8.38 -6.40 -11.59
CA ALA A 46 -8.29 -6.35 -13.04
C ALA A 46 -8.50 -4.92 -13.60
N ARG A 47 -9.39 -4.13 -13.00
CA ARG A 47 -9.58 -2.72 -13.36
C ARG A 47 -8.42 -1.86 -12.92
N LEU A 48 -7.93 -2.02 -11.69
CA LEU A 48 -6.81 -1.25 -11.14
C LEU A 48 -5.53 -1.44 -11.96
N LEU A 49 -5.26 -2.65 -12.42
CA LEU A 49 -4.08 -2.94 -13.25
C LEU A 49 -4.06 -2.19 -14.58
N ARG A 50 -5.19 -1.67 -15.03
CA ARG A 50 -5.34 -0.89 -16.28
C ARG A 50 -5.37 0.62 -16.04
N ASP A 51 -5.40 1.05 -14.78
CA ASP A 51 -5.47 2.46 -14.43
C ASP A 51 -4.07 3.04 -14.23
N PRO A 52 -3.60 3.96 -15.09
CA PRO A 52 -2.26 4.55 -15.00
C PRO A 52 -2.07 5.42 -13.75
N ASP A 53 -3.17 5.89 -13.14
CA ASP A 53 -3.13 6.67 -11.90
C ASP A 53 -3.13 5.78 -10.63
N ARG A 54 -3.19 4.47 -10.81
CA ARG A 54 -3.20 3.50 -9.71
C ARG A 54 -2.14 2.40 -9.90
N PRO A 55 -0.85 2.77 -9.96
CA PRO A 55 0.22 1.80 -10.17
C PRO A 55 0.30 0.80 -9.02
N ILE A 56 0.51 -0.46 -9.35
CA ILE A 56 0.71 -1.54 -8.40
C ILE A 56 2.09 -2.13 -8.63
N LEU A 57 2.94 -2.12 -7.60
CA LEU A 57 4.24 -2.76 -7.60
C LEU A 57 4.16 -4.08 -6.84
N VAL A 58 4.94 -5.07 -7.27
CA VAL A 58 5.10 -6.35 -6.60
C VAL A 58 6.56 -6.65 -6.35
N ALA A 59 6.83 -7.35 -5.25
CA ALA A 59 8.14 -7.92 -4.94
C ALA A 59 8.11 -9.40 -5.28
N GLU A 60 8.90 -9.82 -6.26
CA GLU A 60 9.02 -11.19 -6.74
C GLU A 60 10.29 -11.83 -6.22
N ASP A 61 10.24 -13.08 -5.77
CA ASP A 61 11.41 -13.84 -5.36
C ASP A 61 12.11 -14.50 -6.56
N GLY A 62 13.25 -15.14 -6.31
CA GLY A 62 14.04 -15.80 -7.34
C GLY A 62 13.35 -17.01 -8.02
N ALA A 63 12.21 -17.46 -7.48
CA ALA A 63 11.40 -18.52 -8.07
C ALA A 63 10.20 -17.96 -8.87
N GLY A 64 10.10 -16.64 -9.01
CA GLY A 64 9.00 -15.99 -9.74
C GLY A 64 7.70 -15.86 -8.95
N ARG A 65 7.75 -16.05 -7.62
CA ARG A 65 6.56 -15.92 -6.78
C ARG A 65 6.50 -14.51 -6.16
N VAL A 66 5.35 -13.87 -6.27
CA VAL A 66 5.07 -12.60 -5.61
C VAL A 66 5.00 -12.80 -4.09
N GLN A 67 5.83 -12.07 -3.37
CA GLN A 67 5.94 -12.10 -1.90
C GLN A 67 5.47 -10.82 -1.22
N GLY A 68 5.12 -9.81 -1.99
CA GLY A 68 4.59 -8.57 -1.46
C GLY A 68 4.10 -7.63 -2.55
N TYR A 69 3.40 -6.59 -2.15
CA TYR A 69 2.86 -5.57 -3.05
C TYR A 69 2.92 -4.17 -2.44
N ALA A 70 2.80 -3.17 -3.31
CA ALA A 70 2.49 -1.79 -2.97
C ALA A 70 1.43 -1.26 -3.94
N PHE A 71 0.25 -0.92 -3.44
CA PHE A 71 -0.80 -0.25 -4.18
C PHE A 71 -0.64 1.26 -4.02
N CYS A 72 -0.60 1.99 -5.12
CA CYS A 72 -0.44 3.43 -5.12
C CYS A 72 -1.62 4.12 -5.81
N VAL A 73 -1.84 5.38 -5.45
CA VAL A 73 -2.82 6.26 -6.10
C VAL A 73 -2.17 7.61 -6.37
N LEU A 74 -2.13 8.03 -7.62
CA LEU A 74 -1.68 9.37 -7.99
C LEU A 74 -2.81 10.37 -7.71
N GLN A 75 -2.56 11.28 -6.78
CA GLN A 75 -3.50 12.32 -6.37
C GLN A 75 -3.02 13.67 -6.87
N ARG A 76 -3.87 14.38 -7.63
CA ARG A 76 -3.57 15.70 -8.18
C ARG A 76 -4.39 16.76 -7.44
N GLN A 77 -3.71 17.82 -7.01
CA GLN A 77 -4.31 19.00 -6.45
C GLN A 77 -4.12 20.15 -7.45
N ASP A 78 -5.20 20.79 -7.85
CA ASP A 78 -5.19 21.84 -8.87
C ASP A 78 -4.83 23.24 -8.37
N GLY A 79 -4.68 23.40 -7.03
CA GLY A 79 -4.40 24.68 -6.40
C GLY A 79 -5.65 25.50 -6.11
N SER A 80 -6.83 24.90 -6.23
CA SER A 80 -8.08 25.57 -5.81
C SER A 80 -8.31 25.47 -4.31
N GLY A 81 -9.11 26.38 -3.78
CA GLY A 81 -9.44 26.43 -2.35
C GLY A 81 -8.22 26.76 -1.50
N ALA A 82 -8.03 26.02 -0.40
CA ALA A 82 -6.96 26.26 0.59
C ALA A 82 -5.65 25.48 0.33
N MET A 83 -5.63 24.65 -0.70
CA MET A 83 -4.49 23.76 -0.98
C MET A 83 -3.67 24.27 -2.17
N GLU A 84 -2.36 24.24 -2.04
CA GLU A 84 -1.46 24.52 -3.15
C GLU A 84 -1.54 23.41 -4.23
N ALA A 85 -1.27 23.81 -5.47
CA ALA A 85 -1.19 22.85 -6.58
C ALA A 85 -0.02 21.87 -6.37
N GLY A 86 -0.24 20.61 -6.74
CA GLY A 86 0.81 19.60 -6.63
C GLY A 86 0.29 18.20 -6.87
N THR A 87 1.21 17.25 -6.83
CA THR A 87 0.92 15.83 -7.00
C THR A 87 1.46 15.05 -5.81
N THR A 88 0.65 14.13 -5.31
CA THR A 88 1.03 13.20 -4.25
C THR A 88 0.91 11.78 -4.78
N LEU A 89 1.89 10.94 -4.50
CA LEU A 89 1.70 9.50 -4.65
C LEU A 89 1.25 8.94 -3.29
N TYR A 90 -0.02 8.57 -3.21
CA TYR A 90 -0.60 7.97 -2.01
C TYR A 90 -0.32 6.46 -2.03
N LEU A 91 0.40 5.98 -1.02
CA LEU A 91 0.60 4.54 -0.79
C LEU A 91 -0.61 4.00 -0.05
N ASP A 92 -1.52 3.42 -0.83
CA ASP A 92 -2.83 2.97 -0.37
C ASP A 92 -2.76 1.69 0.48
N ASP A 93 -1.84 0.79 0.12
CA ASP A 93 -1.60 -0.45 0.85
C ASP A 93 -0.21 -1.02 0.52
N LEU A 94 0.47 -1.55 1.52
CA LEU A 94 1.75 -2.25 1.39
C LEU A 94 1.73 -3.50 2.26
N CYS A 95 2.05 -4.63 1.65
CA CYS A 95 2.10 -5.92 2.33
C CYS A 95 3.31 -6.74 1.90
N VAL A 96 3.88 -7.47 2.83
CA VAL A 96 4.82 -8.57 2.57
C VAL A 96 4.26 -9.81 3.23
N ASP A 97 4.32 -10.93 2.50
CA ASP A 97 3.91 -12.24 3.02
C ASP A 97 4.49 -12.49 4.41
N GLU A 98 3.65 -12.95 5.32
CA GLU A 98 4.04 -13.18 6.72
C GLU A 98 5.24 -14.11 6.88
N ASN A 99 5.41 -15.07 5.95
CA ASN A 99 6.54 -15.99 5.93
C ASN A 99 7.82 -15.40 5.33
N CYS A 100 7.75 -14.22 4.72
CA CYS A 100 8.87 -13.53 4.06
C CYS A 100 9.25 -12.21 4.73
N ARG A 101 8.65 -11.90 5.87
CA ARG A 101 8.98 -10.68 6.64
C ARG A 101 10.42 -10.74 7.15
N GLY A 102 11.01 -9.55 7.37
CA GLY A 102 12.40 -9.44 7.82
C GLY A 102 13.48 -9.67 6.75
N GLN A 103 13.08 -10.00 5.52
CA GLN A 103 14.00 -10.23 4.39
C GLN A 103 14.20 -9.00 3.48
N GLY A 104 13.79 -7.82 3.92
CA GLY A 104 13.98 -6.57 3.20
C GLY A 104 12.95 -6.26 2.11
N GLY A 105 11.96 -7.13 1.87
CA GLY A 105 10.96 -6.94 0.81
C GLY A 105 10.11 -5.68 0.99
N GLY A 106 9.69 -5.38 2.20
CA GLY A 106 8.92 -4.16 2.49
C GLY A 106 9.73 -2.88 2.25
N LYS A 107 11.00 -2.88 2.64
CA LYS A 107 11.90 -1.76 2.36
C LYS A 107 12.12 -1.57 0.86
N ALA A 108 12.37 -2.65 0.12
CA ALA A 108 12.56 -2.60 -1.32
C ALA A 108 11.31 -2.07 -2.06
N LEU A 109 10.12 -2.52 -1.67
CA LEU A 109 8.86 -2.00 -2.19
C LEU A 109 8.71 -0.50 -1.89
N TYR A 110 8.97 -0.09 -0.66
CA TYR A 110 8.85 1.32 -0.27
C TYR A 110 9.84 2.21 -1.03
N GLU A 111 11.09 1.79 -1.18
CA GLU A 111 12.10 2.51 -1.97
C GLU A 111 11.67 2.64 -3.44
N ALA A 112 11.12 1.57 -4.03
CA ALA A 112 10.57 1.62 -5.39
C ALA A 112 9.38 2.58 -5.52
N VAL A 113 8.52 2.68 -4.49
CA VAL A 113 7.43 3.68 -4.45
C VAL A 113 8.00 5.10 -4.43
N LEU A 114 9.06 5.36 -3.67
CA LEU A 114 9.72 6.68 -3.67
C LEU A 114 10.31 7.02 -5.04
N ASP A 115 10.96 6.06 -5.69
CA ASP A 115 11.54 6.26 -7.02
C ASP A 115 10.46 6.50 -8.08
N LEU A 116 9.35 5.75 -8.00
CA LEU A 116 8.19 5.98 -8.83
C LEU A 116 7.62 7.39 -8.64
N ALA A 117 7.42 7.82 -7.38
CA ALA A 117 6.93 9.15 -7.07
C ALA A 117 7.83 10.26 -7.64
N ARG A 118 9.14 10.10 -7.53
CA ARG A 118 10.12 11.04 -8.13
C ARG A 118 10.01 11.07 -9.65
N SER A 119 9.91 9.92 -10.28
CA SER A 119 9.77 9.82 -11.75
C SER A 119 8.47 10.45 -12.27
N MET A 120 7.41 10.45 -11.45
CA MET A 120 6.12 11.07 -11.77
C MET A 120 6.06 12.56 -11.40
N GLY A 121 7.13 13.14 -10.86
CA GLY A 121 7.17 14.54 -10.44
C GLY A 121 6.33 14.86 -9.20
N CYS A 122 6.09 13.87 -8.34
CA CYS A 122 5.34 14.07 -7.11
C CYS A 122 6.10 14.93 -6.10
N TYR A 123 5.37 15.78 -5.39
CA TYR A 123 5.90 16.56 -4.27
C TYR A 123 6.22 15.68 -3.06
N ASN A 124 5.36 14.72 -2.77
CA ASN A 124 5.50 13.82 -1.62
C ASN A 124 4.89 12.43 -1.87
N VAL A 125 5.19 11.53 -0.95
CA VAL A 125 4.49 10.25 -0.77
C VAL A 125 3.78 10.32 0.58
N THR A 126 2.50 9.98 0.59
CA THR A 126 1.70 9.92 1.83
C THR A 126 1.09 8.53 1.99
N LEU A 127 0.75 8.19 3.22
CA LEU A 127 0.02 6.97 3.57
C LEU A 127 -0.75 7.17 4.87
N ASN A 128 -1.68 6.29 5.16
CA ASN A 128 -2.35 6.21 6.44
C ASN A 128 -1.99 4.89 7.15
N VAL A 129 -1.81 4.96 8.45
CA VAL A 129 -1.58 3.78 9.30
C VAL A 129 -2.68 3.70 10.33
N TRP A 130 -3.30 2.55 10.46
CA TRP A 130 -4.25 2.30 11.54
C TRP A 130 -3.52 2.29 12.89
N ALA A 131 -4.04 3.02 13.87
CA ALA A 131 -3.47 3.07 15.22
C ALA A 131 -3.37 1.68 15.88
N CYS A 132 -4.25 0.76 15.50
CA CYS A 132 -4.23 -0.63 15.96
C CYS A 132 -3.14 -1.50 15.30
N ASN A 133 -2.34 -0.94 14.39
CA ASN A 133 -1.21 -1.63 13.74
C ASN A 133 0.12 -0.91 14.07
N PRO A 134 0.63 -1.03 15.30
CA PRO A 134 1.85 -0.34 15.72
C PRO A 134 3.11 -0.87 15.02
N GLU A 135 3.08 -2.08 14.50
CA GLU A 135 4.20 -2.65 13.73
C GLU A 135 4.40 -1.91 12.41
N ALA A 136 3.32 -1.63 11.69
CA ALA A 136 3.36 -0.82 10.47
C ALA A 136 3.86 0.60 10.77
N MET A 137 3.38 1.21 11.84
CA MET A 137 3.83 2.54 12.26
C MET A 137 5.35 2.58 12.46
N ARG A 138 5.90 1.64 13.24
CA ARG A 138 7.35 1.53 13.46
C ARG A 138 8.13 1.30 12.16
N PHE A 139 7.58 0.51 11.25
CA PHE A 139 8.21 0.29 9.95
C PHE A 139 8.36 1.61 9.19
N TYR A 140 7.30 2.40 9.06
CA TYR A 140 7.34 3.65 8.31
C TYR A 140 8.18 4.73 9.00
N GLU A 141 8.14 4.82 10.31
CA GLU A 141 9.02 5.73 11.07
C GLU A 141 10.51 5.43 10.81
N LYS A 142 10.90 4.15 10.77
CA LYS A 142 12.26 3.73 10.39
C LYS A 142 12.64 4.12 8.96
N GLN A 143 11.67 4.23 8.06
CA GLN A 143 11.91 4.73 6.71
C GLN A 143 11.97 6.27 6.63
N GLY A 144 11.82 6.96 7.73
CA GLY A 144 11.93 8.42 7.80
C GLY A 144 10.62 9.17 7.61
N LEU A 145 9.47 8.49 7.57
CA LEU A 145 8.17 9.16 7.51
C LEU A 145 7.86 9.84 8.83
N LYS A 146 7.16 10.97 8.74
CA LYS A 146 6.68 11.74 9.88
C LYS A 146 5.16 11.86 9.81
N VAL A 147 4.53 11.95 10.96
CA VAL A 147 3.09 12.18 11.03
C VAL A 147 2.74 13.50 10.35
N GLN A 148 1.84 13.45 9.37
CA GLN A 148 1.32 14.61 8.64
C GLN A 148 0.01 15.12 9.26
N LYS A 149 -0.89 14.19 9.59
CA LYS A 149 -2.20 14.45 10.18
C LYS A 149 -2.64 13.27 11.04
N ILE A 150 -3.63 13.49 11.88
CA ILE A 150 -4.17 12.46 12.76
C ILE A 150 -5.67 12.34 12.51
N GLY A 151 -6.15 11.14 12.22
CA GLY A 151 -7.57 10.79 12.20
C GLY A 151 -8.03 10.39 13.60
N MET A 152 -9.19 10.84 14.00
CA MET A 152 -9.80 10.54 15.31
C MET A 152 -11.23 10.04 15.12
N GLU A 153 -11.70 9.19 16.02
CA GLU A 153 -13.07 8.69 16.02
C GLU A 153 -13.71 8.74 17.42
N VAL A 154 -15.01 8.72 17.45
CA VAL A 154 -15.81 8.38 18.62
C VAL A 154 -16.86 7.36 18.21
N ILE A 155 -17.02 6.30 18.98
CA ILE A 155 -18.04 5.28 18.74
C ILE A 155 -19.30 5.70 19.51
N LEU A 156 -20.44 5.77 18.80
CA LEU A 156 -21.73 6.21 19.34
C LEU A 156 -22.53 5.07 19.97
#